data_78c319540a5f749a334f8e2142eef023
#
_entry.id   78c319540a5f749a334f8e2142eef023
#
_cell.length_a   1.000
_cell.length_b   1.000
_cell.length_c   1.000
_cell.angle_alpha   90.00
_cell.angle_beta   90.00
_cell.angle_gamma   90.00
#
_symmetry.space_group_name_H-M   'P 1'
#
loop_
_entity.id
_entity.type
_entity.pdbx_description
1 polymer ?
#
loop_
_entity_poly.entity_id
_entity_poly.type
_entity_poly.pdbx_seq_one_letter_code
_entity_poly.pdbx_strand_id
1 'polypeptide(L)'
;PIPISKSIADGYQKFVIVLTRNAGYRKKHPVPQYLLRLVYKHYPKLWETMARRPDLYNDQLAFAEQLEQDGKAVIIRPTVPLKIGKLDQKPQQLLKLHDHGIECGLAKFHEIMQLYRK
;
A
#
# COMPACT_ATOMS: atom_id res chain seq x y z
N PRO A 1 5.38 -4.42 -1.40
CA PRO A 1 6.10 -3.15 -1.53
C PRO A 1 5.39 -2.23 -2.52
N ILE A 2 5.42 -0.94 -2.23
CA ILE A 2 4.89 0.11 -3.12
C ILE A 2 6.09 0.60 -3.94
N PRO A 3 6.08 0.51 -5.28
CA PRO A 3 7.30 0.69 -6.09
C PRO A 3 7.65 2.17 -6.37
N ILE A 4 7.42 3.08 -5.43
CA ILE A 4 7.63 4.53 -5.62
C ILE A 4 9.09 4.86 -5.91
N SER A 5 10.01 4.28 -5.14
CA SER A 5 11.45 4.53 -5.32
C SER A 5 11.94 4.17 -6.72
N LYS A 6 11.40 3.09 -7.30
CA LYS A 6 11.70 2.70 -8.68
C LYS A 6 11.17 3.72 -9.68
N SER A 7 9.92 4.18 -9.50
CA SER A 7 9.32 5.19 -10.38
C SER A 7 10.09 6.51 -10.33
N ILE A 8 10.58 6.93 -9.17
CA ILE A 8 11.44 8.12 -9.05
C ILE A 8 12.77 7.91 -9.79
N ALA A 9 13.39 6.75 -9.63
CA ALA A 9 14.64 6.40 -10.34
C ALA A 9 14.46 6.39 -11.87
N ASP A 10 13.24 6.08 -12.34
CA ASP A 10 12.87 6.14 -13.75
C ASP A 10 12.53 7.57 -14.25
N GLY A 11 12.64 8.58 -13.38
CA GLY A 11 12.48 9.98 -13.73
C GLY A 11 11.08 10.57 -13.52
N TYR A 12 10.12 9.81 -13.00
CA TYR A 12 8.79 10.32 -12.71
C TYR A 12 8.77 11.23 -11.48
N GLN A 13 8.03 12.32 -11.54
CA GLN A 13 7.95 13.33 -10.47
C GLN A 13 6.57 13.49 -9.86
N LYS A 14 5.53 12.99 -10.53
CA LYS A 14 4.14 13.05 -10.10
C LYS A 14 3.53 11.66 -10.10
N PHE A 15 2.74 11.36 -9.08
CA PHE A 15 2.29 10.00 -8.84
C PHE A 15 0.80 9.94 -8.54
N VAL A 16 0.12 8.96 -9.12
CA VAL A 16 -1.18 8.49 -8.63
C VAL A 16 -0.94 7.13 -7.99
N ILE A 17 -1.18 7.04 -6.69
CA ILE A 17 -0.86 5.85 -5.88
C ILE A 17 -2.19 5.23 -5.43
N VAL A 18 -2.43 3.98 -5.84
CA VAL A 18 -3.60 3.23 -5.43
C VAL A 18 -3.22 2.26 -4.31
N LEU A 19 -3.81 2.44 -3.13
CA LEU A 19 -3.59 1.61 -1.97
C LEU A 19 -4.81 0.75 -1.67
N THR A 20 -4.57 -0.47 -1.22
CA THR A 20 -5.62 -1.43 -0.86
C THR A 20 -6.00 -1.38 0.62
N ARG A 21 -5.42 -0.47 1.39
CA ARG A 21 -5.70 -0.29 2.82
C ARG A 21 -6.06 1.16 3.12
N ASN A 22 -6.96 1.32 4.10
CA ASN A 22 -7.43 2.63 4.56
C ASN A 22 -6.31 3.47 5.20
N ALA A 23 -6.58 4.75 5.38
CA ALA A 23 -5.69 5.65 6.10
C ALA A 23 -5.37 5.13 7.52
N GLY A 24 -4.15 5.37 7.99
CA GLY A 24 -3.69 4.94 9.31
C GLY A 24 -3.34 3.44 9.40
N TYR A 25 -3.59 2.64 8.38
CA TYR A 25 -3.15 1.25 8.38
C TYR A 25 -1.62 1.17 8.44
N ARG A 26 -1.13 0.29 9.32
CA ARG A 26 0.30 -0.08 9.37
C ARG A 26 0.40 -1.60 9.46
N LYS A 27 1.33 -2.16 8.72
CA LYS A 27 1.56 -3.59 8.70
C LYS A 27 2.28 -4.00 9.97
N LYS A 28 1.75 -5.03 10.66
CA LYS A 28 2.36 -5.60 11.86
C LYS A 28 3.22 -6.81 11.52
N HIS A 29 4.17 -7.12 12.40
CA HIS A 29 4.94 -8.36 12.32
C HIS A 29 4.03 -9.53 12.73
N PRO A 30 3.66 -10.44 11.81
CA PRO A 30 2.73 -11.54 12.12
C PRO A 30 3.40 -12.65 12.93
N VAL A 31 4.73 -12.77 12.80
CA VAL A 31 5.52 -13.83 13.44
C VAL A 31 6.75 -13.20 14.10
N PRO A 32 7.08 -13.55 15.34
CA PRO A 32 8.31 -13.12 15.99
C PRO A 32 9.55 -13.52 15.19
N GLN A 33 10.54 -12.64 15.12
CA GLN A 33 11.75 -12.85 14.31
C GLN A 33 12.52 -14.12 14.71
N TYR A 34 12.56 -14.45 16.00
CA TYR A 34 13.25 -15.64 16.48
C TYR A 34 12.62 -16.94 15.93
N LEU A 35 11.30 -16.97 15.74
CA LEU A 35 10.61 -18.13 15.13
C LEU A 35 10.93 -18.22 13.65
N LEU A 36 10.96 -17.11 12.92
CA LEU A 36 11.39 -17.10 11.51
C LEU A 36 12.82 -17.63 11.37
N ARG A 37 13.72 -17.18 12.25
CA ARG A 37 15.10 -17.66 12.28
C ARG A 37 15.21 -19.15 12.58
N LEU A 38 14.39 -19.67 13.49
CA LEU A 38 14.40 -21.09 13.85
C LEU A 38 13.89 -21.95 12.69
N VAL A 39 12.76 -21.58 12.09
CA VAL A 39 12.12 -22.34 10.99
C VAL A 39 12.99 -22.29 9.73
N TYR A 40 13.52 -21.10 9.39
CA TYR A 40 14.28 -20.87 8.16
C TYR A 40 15.79 -20.75 8.40
N LYS A 41 16.34 -21.48 9.40
CA LYS A 41 17.76 -21.41 9.78
C LYS A 41 18.73 -21.67 8.62
N HIS A 42 18.34 -22.53 7.68
CA HIS A 42 19.15 -22.86 6.50
C HIS A 42 19.02 -21.84 5.35
N TYR A 43 18.13 -20.85 5.49
CA TYR A 43 17.88 -19.82 4.49
C TYR A 43 17.92 -18.43 5.11
N PRO A 44 19.11 -17.94 5.53
CA PRO A 44 19.24 -16.69 6.28
C PRO A 44 18.67 -15.48 5.54
N LYS A 45 18.92 -15.36 4.24
CA LYS A 45 18.37 -14.25 3.43
C LYS A 45 16.86 -14.28 3.34
N LEU A 46 16.22 -15.45 3.38
CA LEU A 46 14.77 -15.58 3.33
C LEU A 46 14.13 -15.04 4.60
N TRP A 47 14.57 -15.54 5.79
CA TRP A 47 13.97 -15.08 7.04
C TRP A 47 14.24 -13.58 7.30
N GLU A 48 15.41 -13.06 6.95
CA GLU A 48 15.72 -11.62 7.04
C GLU A 48 14.79 -10.79 6.17
N THR A 49 14.56 -11.20 4.93
CA THR A 49 13.64 -10.53 4.01
C THR A 49 12.21 -10.56 4.56
N MET A 50 11.76 -11.70 5.09
CA MET A 50 10.43 -11.84 5.68
C MET A 50 10.27 -10.96 6.93
N ALA A 51 11.30 -10.87 7.77
CA ALA A 51 11.31 -10.05 8.97
C ALA A 51 11.23 -8.55 8.65
N ARG A 52 11.95 -8.08 7.63
CA ARG A 52 11.98 -6.66 7.21
C ARG A 52 10.77 -6.22 6.39
N ARG A 53 10.02 -7.16 5.82
CA ARG A 53 8.92 -6.85 4.89
C ARG A 53 7.84 -5.91 5.46
N PRO A 54 7.38 -6.05 6.71
CA PRO A 54 6.41 -5.13 7.29
C PRO A 54 6.95 -3.71 7.42
N ASP A 55 8.20 -3.55 7.91
CA ASP A 55 8.82 -2.25 8.11
C ASP A 55 9.03 -1.55 6.77
N LEU A 56 9.60 -2.25 5.79
CA LEU A 56 9.76 -1.71 4.44
C LEU A 56 8.44 -1.25 3.81
N TYR A 57 7.35 -1.98 4.04
CA TYR A 57 6.04 -1.56 3.56
C TYR A 57 5.58 -0.29 4.26
N ASN A 58 5.75 -0.19 5.58
CA ASN A 58 5.34 0.97 6.36
C ASN A 58 6.16 2.21 6.01
N ASP A 59 7.46 2.06 5.75
CA ASP A 59 8.34 3.14 5.29
C ASP A 59 7.91 3.67 3.92
N GLN A 60 7.61 2.77 2.99
CA GLN A 60 7.11 3.14 1.66
C GLN A 60 5.73 3.82 1.73
N LEU A 61 4.89 3.38 2.66
CA LEU A 61 3.58 4.02 2.89
C LEU A 61 3.75 5.43 3.45
N ALA A 62 4.62 5.61 4.46
CA ALA A 62 4.93 6.92 5.01
C ALA A 62 5.52 7.87 3.94
N PHE A 63 6.38 7.34 3.08
CA PHE A 63 6.94 8.12 1.97
C PHE A 63 5.86 8.51 0.94
N ALA A 64 4.91 7.61 0.62
CA ALA A 64 3.77 7.94 -0.23
C ALA A 64 2.91 9.07 0.36
N GLU A 65 2.63 9.00 1.66
CA GLU A 65 1.88 10.03 2.39
C GLU A 65 2.63 11.38 2.41
N GLN A 66 3.95 11.37 2.52
CA GLN A 66 4.76 12.58 2.41
C GLN A 66 4.69 13.20 1.01
N LEU A 67 4.77 12.40 -0.05
CA LEU A 67 4.61 12.89 -1.42
C LEU A 67 3.23 13.50 -1.67
N GLU A 68 2.17 12.96 -1.05
CA GLU A 68 0.83 13.54 -1.10
C GLU A 68 0.79 14.91 -0.42
N GLN A 69 1.39 15.05 0.78
CA GLN A 69 1.50 16.32 1.49
C GLN A 69 2.30 17.37 0.70
N ASP A 70 3.35 16.93 0.00
CA ASP A 70 4.18 17.79 -0.86
C ASP A 70 3.49 18.17 -2.19
N GLY A 71 2.27 17.70 -2.43
CA GLY A 71 1.52 17.93 -3.66
C GLY A 71 2.11 17.25 -4.91
N LYS A 72 2.94 16.22 -4.72
CA LYS A 72 3.56 15.40 -5.78
C LYS A 72 2.82 14.11 -6.06
N ALA A 73 1.91 13.71 -5.18
CA ALA A 73 1.11 12.51 -5.35
C ALA A 73 -0.35 12.74 -4.99
N VAL A 74 -1.23 11.93 -5.59
CA VAL A 74 -2.62 11.75 -5.16
C VAL A 74 -2.78 10.28 -4.77
N ILE A 75 -3.26 10.04 -3.55
CA ILE A 75 -3.48 8.69 -3.04
C ILE A 75 -4.96 8.33 -3.11
N ILE A 76 -5.26 7.24 -3.82
CA ILE A 76 -6.57 6.60 -3.84
C ILE A 76 -6.53 5.43 -2.87
N ARG A 77 -7.36 5.43 -1.84
CA ARG A 77 -7.43 4.37 -0.84
C ARG A 77 -8.84 4.21 -0.28
N PRO A 78 -9.19 3.04 0.27
CA PRO A 78 -10.47 2.84 0.94
C PRO A 78 -10.67 3.85 2.08
N THR A 79 -11.87 4.37 2.22
CA THR A 79 -12.23 5.29 3.31
C THR A 79 -12.50 4.56 4.62
N VAL A 80 -12.78 3.25 4.54
CA VAL A 80 -13.09 2.38 5.69
C VAL A 80 -12.16 1.17 5.73
N PRO A 81 -11.89 0.59 6.91
CA PRO A 81 -11.12 -0.66 7.01
C PRO A 81 -11.80 -1.79 6.25
N LEU A 82 -11.04 -2.48 5.42
CA LEU A 82 -11.55 -3.64 4.68
C LEU A 82 -11.69 -4.84 5.61
N LYS A 83 -12.90 -5.40 5.72
CA LYS A 83 -13.21 -6.61 6.48
C LYS A 83 -13.05 -7.90 5.65
N ILE A 84 -12.42 -7.81 4.49
CA ILE A 84 -12.23 -8.93 3.57
C ILE A 84 -10.86 -9.55 3.80
N GLY A 85 -10.84 -10.85 4.13
CA GLY A 85 -9.63 -11.64 4.28
C GLY A 85 -9.03 -12.05 2.92
N LYS A 86 -7.77 -12.52 2.94
CA LYS A 86 -7.07 -12.96 1.71
C LYS A 86 -7.75 -14.15 1.01
N LEU A 87 -8.55 -14.91 1.73
CA LEU A 87 -9.22 -16.13 1.24
C LEU A 87 -10.75 -15.95 1.13
N ASP A 88 -11.24 -14.74 1.37
CA ASP A 88 -12.67 -14.45 1.21
C ASP A 88 -13.05 -14.44 -0.27
N GLN A 89 -13.94 -15.34 -0.65
CA GLN A 89 -14.42 -15.49 -2.02
C GLN A 89 -15.92 -15.20 -2.14
N LYS A 90 -16.51 -14.47 -1.19
CA LYS A 90 -17.94 -14.15 -1.21
C LYS A 90 -18.23 -13.09 -2.30
N PRO A 91 -18.92 -13.44 -3.39
CA PRO A 91 -19.09 -12.53 -4.53
C PRO A 91 -19.71 -11.18 -4.17
N GLN A 92 -20.70 -11.19 -3.28
CA GLN A 92 -21.37 -9.94 -2.84
C GLN A 92 -20.43 -8.98 -2.09
N GLN A 93 -19.48 -9.50 -1.32
CA GLN A 93 -18.49 -8.66 -0.60
C GLN A 93 -17.46 -8.11 -1.58
N LEU A 94 -17.07 -8.91 -2.57
CA LEU A 94 -16.14 -8.47 -3.62
C LEU A 94 -16.76 -7.39 -4.50
N LEU A 95 -18.04 -7.51 -4.87
CA LEU A 95 -18.76 -6.48 -5.60
C LEU A 95 -18.86 -5.17 -4.81
N LYS A 96 -19.21 -5.22 -3.53
CA LYS A 96 -19.23 -4.02 -2.67
C LYS A 96 -17.86 -3.35 -2.58
N LEU A 97 -16.78 -4.14 -2.52
CA LEU A 97 -15.42 -3.61 -2.51
C LEU A 97 -15.06 -2.96 -3.84
N HIS A 98 -15.46 -3.57 -4.96
CA HIS A 98 -15.28 -3.03 -6.29
C HIS A 98 -15.99 -1.66 -6.44
N ASP A 99 -17.26 -1.58 -6.06
CA ASP A 99 -18.05 -0.35 -6.15
C ASP A 99 -17.46 0.75 -5.26
N HIS A 100 -17.06 0.39 -4.03
CA HIS A 100 -16.34 1.32 -3.15
C HIS A 100 -15.00 1.81 -3.75
N GLY A 101 -14.29 0.95 -4.47
CA GLY A 101 -13.06 1.35 -5.19
C GLY A 101 -13.33 2.37 -6.28
N ILE A 102 -14.42 2.20 -7.04
CA ILE A 102 -14.85 3.17 -8.06
C ILE A 102 -15.20 4.51 -7.41
N GLU A 103 -15.98 4.52 -6.34
CA GLU A 103 -16.33 5.73 -5.59
C GLU A 103 -15.09 6.49 -5.10
N CYS A 104 -14.13 5.77 -4.51
CA CYS A 104 -12.87 6.37 -4.06
C CYS A 104 -12.06 6.97 -5.20
N GLY A 105 -12.02 6.31 -6.36
CA GLY A 105 -11.35 6.80 -7.56
C GLY A 105 -12.00 8.07 -8.12
N LEU A 106 -13.33 8.06 -8.24
CA LEU A 106 -14.11 9.22 -8.73
C LEU A 106 -13.98 10.42 -7.78
N ALA A 107 -13.99 10.20 -6.48
CA ALA A 107 -13.80 11.27 -5.48
C ALA A 107 -12.45 11.98 -5.63
N LYS A 108 -11.41 11.29 -6.11
CA LYS A 108 -10.07 11.83 -6.32
C LYS A 108 -9.80 12.35 -7.73
N PHE A 109 -10.76 12.21 -8.63
CA PHE A 109 -10.57 12.57 -10.05
C PHE A 109 -10.13 14.03 -10.24
N HIS A 110 -10.76 14.96 -9.55
CA HIS A 110 -10.43 16.38 -9.66
C HIS A 110 -9.00 16.68 -9.19
N GLU A 111 -8.59 16.11 -8.07
CA GLU A 111 -7.22 16.25 -7.54
C GLU A 111 -6.18 15.68 -8.51
N ILE A 112 -6.48 14.55 -9.15
CA ILE A 112 -5.62 13.93 -10.17
C ILE A 112 -5.47 14.88 -11.36
N MET A 113 -6.56 15.44 -11.86
CA MET A 113 -6.51 16.37 -12.99
C MET A 113 -5.71 17.63 -12.65
N GLN A 114 -5.82 18.13 -11.43
CA GLN A 114 -5.01 19.26 -10.96
C GLN A 114 -3.52 18.91 -10.87
N LEU A 115 -3.19 17.69 -10.42
CA LEU A 115 -1.80 17.22 -10.35
C LEU A 115 -1.12 17.25 -11.72
N TYR A 116 -1.84 16.89 -12.78
CA TYR A 116 -1.30 16.89 -14.15
C TYR A 116 -1.19 18.29 -14.78
N ARG A 117 -2.01 19.25 -14.37
CA ARG A 117 -2.00 20.61 -14.94
C ARG A 117 -0.87 21.50 -14.37
N LYS A 118 -0.36 21.15 -13.19
CA LYS A 118 0.80 21.84 -12.59
C LYS A 118 2.10 21.29 -13.14
#